data_3f55ea02e8fd5d2d642570974e247d8a
#
_entry.id   3f55ea02e8fd5d2d642570974e247d8a
#
_cell.length_a   1.000
_cell.length_b   1.000
_cell.length_c   1.000
_cell.angle_alpha   90.00
_cell.angle_beta   90.00
_cell.angle_gamma   90.00
#
_symmetry.space_group_name_H-M   'P 1'
#
loop_
_entity.id
_entity.type
_entity.pdbx_description
1 polymer ?
#
loop_
_entity_poly.entity_id
_entity_poly.type
_entity_poly.pdbx_seq_one_letter_code
_entity_poly.pdbx_strand_id
1 'polypeptide(L)'
;MSEKPFLKTALSLCSAAGLAMTLVGCANNKVTNDAQTDAQVCDALKNVIAHAGSNFDSLKSGNGVADYDHTRWDTKPIFKGADCDVIGWGAGKTNYACTWTKTESKDARSDFAYGLGVAKTCLGPEWLSTSIPGVTGEGTRFSKAGSSVVIDVRFAQELPPSKNWLTSLTIGAPINRNAK
;
A
#
# COMPACT_ATOMS: atom_id res chain seq x y z
N MET A 1 17.81 -0.30 80.20
CA MET A 1 18.49 -1.59 80.09
C MET A 1 18.72 -1.81 78.60
N SER A 2 19.95 -1.41 78.17
CA SER A 2 21.08 -2.31 77.92
C SER A 2 20.80 -3.16 76.68
N GLU A 3 21.58 -3.26 75.66
CA GLU A 3 22.98 -2.89 75.32
C GLU A 3 23.17 -2.96 73.82
N LYS A 4 24.04 -2.14 73.26
CA LYS A 4 24.79 -2.40 72.02
C LYS A 4 25.81 -3.51 72.27
N PRO A 5 26.46 -4.20 71.30
CA PRO A 5 27.34 -3.53 70.36
C PRO A 5 27.70 -4.32 69.02
N PHE A 6 28.63 -3.67 68.31
CA PHE A 6 29.75 -4.13 67.40
C PHE A 6 29.45 -4.60 66.00
N LEU A 7 29.66 -3.79 65.04
CA LEU A 7 30.89 -3.56 64.24
C LEU A 7 31.63 -4.83 63.79
N LYS A 8 31.62 -5.15 62.50
CA LYS A 8 32.83 -5.64 61.80
C LYS A 8 32.73 -5.39 60.28
N THR A 9 33.66 -4.56 59.88
CA THR A 9 34.13 -4.29 58.53
C THR A 9 34.71 -5.56 57.93
N ALA A 10 34.38 -5.82 56.67
CA ALA A 10 35.25 -6.62 55.79
C ALA A 10 35.13 -6.11 54.35
N LEU A 11 36.19 -5.36 53.97
CA LEU A 11 36.52 -5.14 52.57
C LEU A 11 36.86 -6.52 51.96
N SER A 12 36.29 -6.81 50.80
CA SER A 12 36.92 -7.75 49.91
C SER A 12 36.78 -7.24 48.47
N LEU A 13 37.92 -6.75 48.00
CA LEU A 13 38.18 -6.59 46.56
C LEU A 13 38.20 -7.99 45.94
N CYS A 14 37.44 -8.21 44.89
CA CYS A 14 37.78 -9.19 43.88
C CYS A 14 37.44 -8.58 42.50
N SER A 15 38.52 -8.19 41.84
CA SER A 15 38.58 -8.04 40.39
C SER A 15 38.32 -9.38 39.74
N ALA A 16 37.62 -9.42 38.63
CA ALA A 16 38.06 -10.04 37.39
C ALA A 16 36.90 -10.42 36.47
N ALA A 17 37.12 -10.00 35.28
CA ALA A 17 36.80 -10.69 34.03
C ALA A 17 35.31 -10.92 33.67
N GLY A 18 34.89 -10.08 32.79
CA GLY A 18 34.03 -10.21 31.64
C GLY A 18 33.50 -11.58 31.27
N LEU A 19 32.19 -11.65 31.19
CA LEU A 19 31.48 -12.39 30.14
C LEU A 19 30.19 -11.65 29.91
N ALA A 20 30.21 -10.78 28.90
CA ALA A 20 28.99 -10.22 28.31
C ALA A 20 28.28 -11.39 27.62
N MET A 21 27.37 -12.06 28.30
CA MET A 21 26.35 -12.88 27.65
C MET A 21 25.39 -11.95 26.99
N THR A 22 25.60 -11.72 25.70
CA THR A 22 24.56 -11.17 24.81
C THR A 22 23.42 -12.18 24.77
N LEU A 23 22.39 -11.94 25.55
CA LEU A 23 21.09 -12.55 25.34
C LEU A 23 20.59 -12.08 23.99
N VAL A 24 20.88 -12.85 22.92
CA VAL A 24 20.15 -12.80 21.67
C VAL A 24 18.74 -13.29 22.00
N GLY A 25 17.92 -12.38 22.47
CA GLY A 25 16.49 -12.57 22.54
C GLY A 25 16.03 -12.77 21.10
N CYS A 26 15.61 -13.99 20.74
CA CYS A 26 14.74 -14.20 19.59
C CYS A 26 13.45 -13.43 19.87
N ALA A 27 13.44 -12.14 19.53
CA ALA A 27 12.22 -11.40 19.37
C ALA A 27 11.47 -12.11 18.25
N ASN A 28 10.47 -12.92 18.60
CA ASN A 28 9.39 -13.26 17.69
C ASN A 28 8.80 -11.92 17.25
N ASN A 29 9.36 -11.36 16.20
CA ASN A 29 8.72 -10.30 15.44
C ASN A 29 7.43 -10.89 14.87
N LYS A 30 6.37 -10.93 15.70
CA LYS A 30 5.04 -10.73 15.18
C LYS A 30 5.17 -9.46 14.36
N VAL A 31 5.15 -9.59 13.04
CA VAL A 31 5.03 -8.45 12.13
C VAL A 31 3.70 -7.82 12.48
N THR A 32 3.71 -6.95 13.48
CA THR A 32 2.69 -5.92 13.63
C THR A 32 2.81 -5.14 12.33
N ASN A 33 1.69 -4.99 11.63
CA ASN A 33 1.60 -4.13 10.45
C ASN A 33 1.92 -2.71 10.92
N ASP A 34 3.22 -2.43 11.05
CA ASP A 34 3.73 -1.12 11.39
C ASP A 34 3.25 -0.16 10.32
N ALA A 35 2.80 1.01 10.76
CA ALA A 35 2.36 2.05 9.87
C ALA A 35 3.45 2.29 8.83
N GLN A 36 3.14 1.93 7.57
CA GLN A 36 4.04 2.17 6.45
C GLN A 36 4.33 3.67 6.41
N THR A 37 5.59 4.05 6.41
CA THR A 37 5.96 5.47 6.35
C THR A 37 5.60 6.04 4.97
N ASP A 38 5.34 7.34 4.91
CA ASP A 38 5.03 8.01 3.64
C ASP A 38 6.13 7.79 2.59
N ALA A 39 7.39 7.76 3.01
CA ALA A 39 8.51 7.45 2.12
C ALA A 39 8.43 6.04 1.53
N GLN A 40 8.10 5.03 2.34
CA GLN A 40 7.96 3.65 1.87
C GLN A 40 6.79 3.49 0.89
N VAL A 41 5.68 4.19 1.12
CA VAL A 41 4.54 4.21 0.19
C VAL A 41 4.93 4.87 -1.12
N CYS A 42 5.65 6.00 -1.07
CA CYS A 42 6.10 6.70 -2.28
C CYS A 42 7.07 5.86 -3.10
N ASP A 43 8.02 5.18 -2.46
CA ASP A 43 8.97 4.31 -3.15
C ASP A 43 8.25 3.11 -3.79
N ALA A 44 7.30 2.51 -3.09
CA ALA A 44 6.48 1.42 -3.61
C ALA A 44 5.63 1.89 -4.82
N LEU A 45 5.00 3.06 -4.74
CA LEU A 45 4.22 3.63 -5.85
C LEU A 45 5.10 3.88 -7.08
N LYS A 46 6.29 4.49 -6.90
CA LYS A 46 7.24 4.75 -8.00
C LYS A 46 7.76 3.45 -8.61
N ASN A 47 8.01 2.44 -7.78
CA ASN A 47 8.41 1.11 -8.25
C ASN A 47 7.31 0.49 -9.13
N VAL A 48 6.06 0.52 -8.73
CA VAL A 48 4.95 0.01 -9.55
C VAL A 48 4.85 0.78 -10.88
N ILE A 49 4.95 2.12 -10.85
CA ILE A 49 4.93 2.94 -12.08
C ILE A 49 6.06 2.52 -13.04
N ALA A 50 7.26 2.24 -12.53
CA ALA A 50 8.39 1.81 -13.35
C ALA A 50 8.15 0.47 -14.07
N HIS A 51 7.31 -0.41 -13.52
CA HIS A 51 6.97 -1.70 -14.11
C HIS A 51 5.82 -1.64 -15.15
N ALA A 52 5.19 -0.49 -15.34
CA ALA A 52 4.09 -0.37 -16.29
C ALA A 52 4.52 -0.67 -17.75
N GLY A 53 5.76 -0.31 -18.12
CA GLY A 53 6.31 -0.60 -19.46
C GLY A 53 6.52 -2.08 -19.77
N SER A 54 6.61 -2.93 -18.74
CA SER A 54 6.71 -4.39 -18.85
C SER A 54 5.39 -5.09 -18.48
N ASN A 55 4.26 -4.40 -18.57
CA ASN A 55 2.94 -4.97 -18.21
C ASN A 55 2.88 -5.53 -16.78
N PHE A 56 3.69 -4.99 -15.88
CA PHE A 56 3.78 -5.42 -14.48
C PHE A 56 4.16 -6.89 -14.29
N ASP A 57 4.82 -7.52 -15.28
CA ASP A 57 5.06 -8.98 -15.27
C ASP A 57 5.79 -9.46 -14.02
N SER A 58 6.78 -8.69 -13.54
CA SER A 58 7.53 -9.04 -12.32
C SER A 58 6.75 -8.84 -11.02
N LEU A 59 5.57 -8.19 -11.07
CA LEU A 59 4.72 -7.97 -9.91
C LEU A 59 3.59 -9.00 -9.81
N LYS A 60 3.36 -9.78 -10.88
CA LYS A 60 2.34 -10.84 -10.91
C LYS A 60 2.75 -12.00 -10.02
N SER A 61 1.81 -12.53 -9.26
CA SER A 61 1.97 -13.70 -8.40
C SER A 61 0.97 -14.78 -8.78
N GLY A 62 1.42 -16.03 -8.75
CA GLY A 62 0.58 -17.17 -9.06
C GLY A 62 0.16 -17.27 -10.52
N ASN A 63 -0.83 -18.11 -10.77
CA ASN A 63 -1.45 -18.28 -12.10
C ASN A 63 -2.56 -17.22 -12.26
N GLY A 64 -2.63 -16.62 -13.44
CA GLY A 64 -3.70 -15.68 -13.73
C GLY A 64 -5.08 -16.37 -13.71
N VAL A 65 -6.04 -15.72 -13.08
CA VAL A 65 -7.44 -16.16 -13.08
C VAL A 65 -8.19 -15.38 -14.15
N ALA A 66 -8.68 -16.11 -15.17
CA ALA A 66 -9.47 -15.51 -16.21
C ALA A 66 -10.89 -15.21 -15.70
N ASP A 67 -11.37 -14.02 -15.98
CA ASP A 67 -12.73 -13.57 -15.79
C ASP A 67 -13.31 -13.17 -17.15
N TYR A 68 -14.57 -12.74 -17.22
CA TYR A 68 -15.33 -12.52 -18.46
C TYR A 68 -14.58 -11.68 -19.51
N ASP A 69 -13.93 -10.61 -19.11
CA ASP A 69 -13.28 -9.64 -20.02
C ASP A 69 -11.82 -9.31 -19.65
N HIS A 70 -11.28 -9.98 -18.61
CA HIS A 70 -9.93 -9.72 -18.14
C HIS A 70 -9.30 -10.97 -17.51
N THR A 71 -7.99 -10.89 -17.30
CA THR A 71 -7.24 -11.84 -16.47
C THR A 71 -6.66 -11.11 -15.27
N ARG A 72 -6.78 -11.69 -14.09
CA ARG A 72 -6.30 -11.12 -12.84
C ARG A 72 -5.20 -11.98 -12.24
N TRP A 73 -4.14 -11.35 -11.77
CA TRP A 73 -3.05 -11.96 -11.02
C TRP A 73 -2.93 -11.28 -9.68
N ASP A 74 -2.78 -12.07 -8.63
CA ASP A 74 -2.48 -11.54 -7.32
C ASP A 74 -1.16 -10.76 -7.35
N THR A 75 -1.03 -9.75 -6.52
CA THR A 75 0.19 -8.99 -6.34
C THR A 75 0.34 -8.50 -4.91
N LYS A 76 1.56 -8.09 -4.54
CA LYS A 76 1.79 -7.54 -3.20
C LYS A 76 1.12 -6.17 -3.07
N PRO A 77 0.25 -5.97 -2.07
CA PRO A 77 -0.32 -4.66 -1.79
C PRO A 77 0.76 -3.63 -1.43
N ILE A 78 0.66 -2.44 -2.02
CA ILE A 78 1.52 -1.30 -1.68
C ILE A 78 0.83 -0.28 -0.78
N PHE A 79 -0.46 -0.45 -0.54
CA PHE A 79 -1.27 0.40 0.33
C PHE A 79 -1.89 -0.42 1.45
N LYS A 80 -1.88 0.15 2.65
CA LYS A 80 -2.49 -0.48 3.83
C LYS A 80 -4.00 -0.68 3.63
N GLY A 81 -4.47 -1.88 3.89
CA GLY A 81 -5.90 -2.23 3.86
C GLY A 81 -6.52 -2.29 2.47
N ALA A 82 -5.72 -2.21 1.40
CA ALA A 82 -6.17 -2.44 0.04
C ALA A 82 -5.90 -3.89 -0.38
N ASP A 83 -6.76 -4.42 -1.23
CA ASP A 83 -6.49 -5.60 -2.04
C ASP A 83 -5.95 -5.14 -3.39
N CYS A 84 -4.84 -5.72 -3.83
CA CYS A 84 -4.18 -5.29 -5.07
C CYS A 84 -4.00 -6.45 -6.03
N ASP A 85 -4.24 -6.17 -7.32
CA ASP A 85 -4.13 -7.10 -8.42
C ASP A 85 -3.41 -6.48 -9.61
N VAL A 86 -2.80 -7.30 -10.44
CA VAL A 86 -2.47 -6.93 -11.81
C VAL A 86 -3.59 -7.43 -12.71
N ILE A 87 -4.21 -6.54 -13.48
CA ILE A 87 -5.36 -6.84 -14.32
C ILE A 87 -4.95 -6.65 -15.78
N GLY A 88 -4.99 -7.74 -16.56
CA GLY A 88 -4.79 -7.73 -18.00
C GLY A 88 -6.13 -7.64 -18.74
N TRP A 89 -6.39 -6.51 -19.36
CA TRP A 89 -7.54 -6.30 -20.23
C TRP A 89 -7.22 -6.75 -21.64
N GLY A 90 -8.19 -7.08 -22.42
CA GLY A 90 -7.98 -7.35 -23.85
C GLY A 90 -7.15 -6.27 -24.56
N ALA A 91 -6.58 -6.60 -25.72
CA ALA A 91 -5.71 -5.72 -26.51
C ALA A 91 -4.39 -5.29 -25.84
N GLY A 92 -3.84 -6.14 -24.95
CA GLY A 92 -2.51 -5.93 -24.35
C GLY A 92 -2.44 -4.81 -23.30
N LYS A 93 -3.58 -4.30 -22.86
CA LYS A 93 -3.62 -3.30 -21.79
C LYS A 93 -3.53 -3.98 -20.44
N THR A 94 -2.65 -3.50 -19.59
CA THR A 94 -2.47 -4.02 -18.23
C THR A 94 -2.43 -2.88 -17.25
N ASN A 95 -3.03 -3.11 -16.09
CA ASN A 95 -3.06 -2.15 -14.98
C ASN A 95 -2.70 -2.87 -13.68
N TYR A 96 -1.98 -2.18 -12.81
CA TYR A 96 -1.90 -2.50 -11.39
C TYR A 96 -3.05 -1.77 -10.69
N ALA A 97 -3.87 -2.48 -9.95
CA ALA A 97 -5.07 -1.94 -9.33
C ALA A 97 -5.12 -2.30 -7.86
N CYS A 98 -5.32 -1.32 -7.00
CA CYS A 98 -5.59 -1.52 -5.58
C CYS A 98 -7.00 -1.02 -5.25
N THR A 99 -7.73 -1.80 -4.46
CA THR A 99 -9.13 -1.53 -4.13
C THR A 99 -9.35 -1.60 -2.62
N TRP A 100 -10.07 -0.64 -2.08
CA TRP A 100 -10.64 -0.66 -0.74
C TRP A 100 -12.15 -0.78 -0.86
N THR A 101 -12.71 -1.84 -0.29
CA THR A 101 -14.16 -2.08 -0.26
C THR A 101 -14.71 -1.74 1.13
N LYS A 102 -15.73 -0.91 1.19
CA LYS A 102 -16.39 -0.48 2.43
C LYS A 102 -17.91 -0.57 2.30
N THR A 103 -18.58 -0.79 3.40
CA THR A 103 -20.04 -0.75 3.47
C THR A 103 -20.56 0.69 3.57
N GLU A 104 -19.76 1.59 4.16
CA GLU A 104 -20.14 2.99 4.39
C GLU A 104 -19.38 3.94 3.45
N SER A 105 -20.10 4.86 2.86
CA SER A 105 -19.52 5.87 1.95
C SER A 105 -18.47 6.75 2.63
N LYS A 106 -18.66 7.05 3.92
CA LYS A 106 -17.73 7.87 4.70
C LYS A 106 -16.34 7.22 4.79
N ASP A 107 -16.30 5.90 5.02
CA ASP A 107 -15.05 5.17 5.16
C ASP A 107 -14.34 5.04 3.81
N ALA A 108 -15.10 4.78 2.74
CA ALA A 108 -14.54 4.78 1.39
C ALA A 108 -14.04 6.16 0.95
N ARG A 109 -14.69 7.26 1.38
CA ARG A 109 -14.16 8.61 1.15
C ARG A 109 -12.87 8.89 1.90
N SER A 110 -12.68 8.30 3.08
CA SER A 110 -11.41 8.38 3.81
C SER A 110 -10.28 7.69 3.03
N ASP A 111 -10.56 6.50 2.49
CA ASP A 111 -9.58 5.79 1.64
C ASP A 111 -9.31 6.55 0.33
N PHE A 112 -10.34 7.21 -0.25
CA PHE A 112 -10.17 8.06 -1.43
C PHE A 112 -9.28 9.27 -1.14
N ALA A 113 -9.50 9.96 -0.01
CA ALA A 113 -8.67 11.07 0.42
C ALA A 113 -7.22 10.62 0.67
N TYR A 114 -7.03 9.44 1.27
CA TYR A 114 -5.73 8.83 1.46
C TYR A 114 -5.03 8.55 0.12
N GLY A 115 -5.69 7.85 -0.80
CA GLY A 115 -5.13 7.54 -2.13
C GLY A 115 -4.75 8.80 -2.92
N LEU A 116 -5.59 9.85 -2.88
CA LEU A 116 -5.29 11.15 -3.48
C LEU A 116 -4.10 11.83 -2.81
N GLY A 117 -4.02 11.79 -1.49
CA GLY A 117 -2.91 12.35 -0.71
C GLY A 117 -1.59 11.70 -1.11
N VAL A 118 -1.55 10.36 -1.14
CA VAL A 118 -0.36 9.60 -1.58
C VAL A 118 0.02 9.98 -3.01
N ALA A 119 -0.91 9.96 -3.95
CA ALA A 119 -0.60 10.31 -5.33
C ALA A 119 -0.01 11.74 -5.44
N LYS A 120 -0.63 12.73 -4.80
CA LYS A 120 -0.15 14.12 -4.80
C LYS A 120 1.22 14.29 -4.16
N THR A 121 1.50 13.57 -3.08
CA THR A 121 2.77 13.69 -2.34
C THR A 121 3.91 12.97 -3.04
N CYS A 122 3.63 11.80 -3.62
CA CYS A 122 4.67 10.91 -4.17
C CYS A 122 5.01 11.17 -5.63
N LEU A 123 4.06 11.74 -6.39
CA LEU A 123 4.28 12.11 -7.79
C LEU A 123 4.93 13.49 -7.87
N GLY A 124 5.90 13.64 -8.77
CA GLY A 124 6.56 14.93 -9.00
C GLY A 124 5.64 15.96 -9.70
N PRO A 125 6.09 17.19 -9.78
CA PRO A 125 5.31 18.31 -10.38
C PRO A 125 4.98 18.12 -11.86
N GLU A 126 5.65 17.22 -12.53
CA GLU A 126 5.39 16.86 -13.92
C GLU A 126 4.11 16.03 -14.12
N TRP A 127 3.49 15.54 -13.02
CA TRP A 127 2.21 14.86 -13.08
C TRP A 127 1.07 15.84 -12.88
N LEU A 128 0.27 16.02 -13.92
CA LEU A 128 -0.89 16.91 -13.92
C LEU A 128 -2.12 16.12 -13.47
N SER A 129 -2.91 16.72 -12.59
CA SER A 129 -4.16 16.13 -12.12
C SER A 129 -5.36 16.71 -12.84
N THR A 130 -6.29 15.85 -13.26
CA THR A 130 -7.57 16.24 -13.85
C THR A 130 -8.70 15.46 -13.19
N SER A 131 -9.85 16.11 -13.00
CA SER A 131 -11.05 15.42 -12.53
C SER A 131 -11.57 14.50 -13.64
N ILE A 132 -11.98 13.28 -13.25
CA ILE A 132 -12.63 12.33 -14.14
C ILE A 132 -14.01 12.00 -13.60
N PRO A 133 -15.07 12.12 -14.42
CA PRO A 133 -16.41 11.79 -13.99
C PRO A 133 -16.54 10.28 -13.74
N GLY A 134 -17.29 9.92 -12.73
CA GLY A 134 -17.75 8.54 -12.48
C GLY A 134 -19.26 8.44 -12.71
N VAL A 135 -19.75 7.25 -13.05
CA VAL A 135 -21.19 7.00 -13.18
C VAL A 135 -21.88 7.13 -11.83
N THR A 136 -21.24 6.66 -10.77
CA THR A 136 -21.78 6.62 -9.40
C THR A 136 -20.90 7.35 -8.40
N GLY A 137 -19.91 8.15 -8.86
CA GLY A 137 -18.95 8.77 -7.96
C GLY A 137 -18.04 9.77 -8.66
N GLU A 138 -16.86 9.91 -8.15
CA GLU A 138 -15.85 10.89 -8.59
C GLU A 138 -14.47 10.27 -8.75
N GLY A 139 -13.58 10.95 -9.42
CA GLY A 139 -12.20 10.49 -9.55
C GLY A 139 -11.24 11.61 -9.96
N THR A 140 -9.97 11.30 -9.79
CA THR A 140 -8.87 12.15 -10.25
C THR A 140 -7.88 11.28 -11.03
N ARG A 141 -7.51 11.77 -12.21
CA ARG A 141 -6.46 11.21 -13.06
C ARG A 141 -5.20 12.04 -12.93
N PHE A 142 -4.09 11.36 -12.72
CA PHE A 142 -2.77 11.95 -12.86
C PHE A 142 -2.16 11.44 -14.16
N SER A 143 -1.64 12.36 -14.95
CA SER A 143 -0.97 12.06 -16.22
C SER A 143 0.29 12.91 -16.36
N LYS A 144 1.26 12.39 -17.09
CA LYS A 144 2.54 13.05 -17.37
C LYS A 144 2.72 13.14 -18.89
N ALA A 145 3.18 14.29 -19.37
CA ALA A 145 3.48 14.47 -20.78
C ALA A 145 4.46 13.43 -21.31
N GLY A 146 4.18 12.84 -22.46
CA GLY A 146 5.00 11.79 -23.08
C GLY A 146 4.89 10.40 -22.43
N SER A 147 4.06 10.23 -21.39
CA SER A 147 3.80 8.94 -20.77
C SER A 147 2.46 8.36 -21.23
N SER A 148 2.44 7.06 -21.54
CA SER A 148 1.20 6.30 -21.75
C SER A 148 0.58 5.81 -20.41
N VAL A 149 1.31 5.95 -19.31
CA VAL A 149 0.85 5.56 -17.98
C VAL A 149 0.03 6.68 -17.37
N VAL A 150 -1.12 6.34 -16.83
CA VAL A 150 -1.94 7.21 -15.99
C VAL A 150 -2.14 6.56 -14.62
N ILE A 151 -2.45 7.40 -13.63
CA ILE A 151 -2.84 6.95 -12.31
C ILE A 151 -4.22 7.51 -12.04
N ASP A 152 -5.19 6.63 -11.88
CA ASP A 152 -6.58 7.01 -11.57
C ASP A 152 -6.87 6.68 -10.12
N VAL A 153 -7.30 7.64 -9.33
CA VAL A 153 -7.89 7.43 -8.01
C VAL A 153 -9.39 7.69 -8.13
N ARG A 154 -10.20 6.71 -7.78
CA ARG A 154 -11.66 6.76 -7.95
C ARG A 154 -12.37 6.39 -6.67
N PHE A 155 -13.52 7.01 -6.47
CA PHE A 155 -14.50 6.68 -5.45
C PHE A 155 -15.85 6.48 -6.12
N ALA A 156 -16.50 5.36 -5.87
CA ALA A 156 -17.79 5.05 -6.45
C ALA A 156 -18.56 4.05 -5.60
N GLN A 157 -19.89 4.06 -5.75
CA GLN A 157 -20.71 2.96 -5.27
C GLN A 157 -20.70 1.84 -6.31
N GLU A 158 -20.62 0.60 -5.85
CA GLU A 158 -20.80 -0.57 -6.72
C GLU A 158 -22.20 -0.59 -7.33
N LEU A 159 -22.28 -1.18 -8.50
CA LEU A 159 -23.58 -1.36 -9.15
C LEU A 159 -24.42 -2.41 -8.41
N PRO A 160 -25.75 -2.28 -8.40
CA PRO A 160 -26.64 -3.27 -7.82
C PRO A 160 -26.35 -4.69 -8.34
N PRO A 161 -26.49 -5.72 -7.51
CA PRO A 161 -27.14 -5.72 -6.19
C PRO A 161 -26.26 -5.31 -5.02
N SER A 162 -24.96 -5.08 -5.24
CA SER A 162 -24.06 -4.61 -4.18
C SER A 162 -24.47 -3.21 -3.69
N LYS A 163 -24.25 -2.99 -2.39
CA LYS A 163 -24.41 -1.66 -1.77
C LYS A 163 -23.07 -1.10 -1.29
N ASN A 164 -21.98 -1.79 -1.58
CA ASN A 164 -20.68 -1.38 -1.13
C ASN A 164 -20.19 -0.11 -1.83
N TRP A 165 -19.28 0.56 -1.19
CA TRP A 165 -18.52 1.66 -1.74
C TRP A 165 -17.10 1.22 -2.01
N LEU A 166 -16.57 1.63 -3.14
CA LEU A 166 -15.21 1.31 -3.57
C LEU A 166 -14.38 2.58 -3.67
N THR A 167 -13.17 2.49 -3.14
CA THR A 167 -12.08 3.34 -3.58
C THR A 167 -11.11 2.47 -4.36
N SER A 168 -10.66 2.96 -5.49
CA SER A 168 -9.64 2.28 -6.29
C SER A 168 -8.53 3.24 -6.70
N LEU A 169 -7.30 2.74 -6.70
CA LEU A 169 -6.16 3.39 -7.31
C LEU A 169 -5.61 2.45 -8.39
N THR A 170 -5.63 2.91 -9.64
CA THR A 170 -5.15 2.12 -10.78
C THR A 170 -3.97 2.81 -11.46
N ILE A 171 -2.96 2.04 -11.86
CA ILE A 171 -1.75 2.50 -12.52
C ILE A 171 -1.61 1.73 -13.82
N GLY A 172 -1.38 2.41 -14.94
CA GLY A 172 -1.17 1.77 -16.24
C GLY A 172 -1.86 2.50 -17.38
N ALA A 173 -2.24 1.75 -18.41
CA ALA A 173 -2.91 2.33 -19.56
C ALA A 173 -4.31 2.89 -19.19
N PRO A 174 -4.75 4.02 -19.77
CA PRO A 174 -6.08 4.53 -19.48
C PRO A 174 -7.16 3.54 -19.92
N ILE A 175 -8.05 3.20 -18.98
CA ILE A 175 -9.19 2.32 -19.27
C ILE A 175 -10.35 3.21 -19.71
N ASN A 176 -10.68 3.15 -21.00
CA ASN A 176 -11.89 3.77 -21.54
C ASN A 176 -13.07 2.83 -21.34
N ARG A 177 -13.77 2.95 -20.22
CA ARG A 177 -15.00 2.17 -19.95
C ARG A 177 -16.18 2.54 -20.87
N ASN A 178 -16.03 3.60 -21.65
CA ASN A 178 -17.06 4.08 -22.60
C ASN A 178 -16.78 3.71 -24.07
N ALA A 179 -15.71 2.98 -24.36
CA ALA A 179 -15.48 2.46 -25.70
C ALA A 179 -16.31 1.19 -25.86
N LYS A 180 -17.54 1.36 -26.36
CA LYS A 180 -18.34 0.30 -26.98
C LYS A 180 -18.08 0.30 -28.47
#